data_810d080f9e3af07885b2f7e93b154836
#
_entry.id   810d080f9e3af07885b2f7e93b154836
#
_cell.length_a   1.000
_cell.length_b   1.000
_cell.length_c   1.000
_cell.angle_alpha   90.00
_cell.angle_beta   90.00
_cell.angle_gamma   90.00
#
_symmetry.space_group_name_H-M   'P 1'
#
loop_
_entity.id
_entity.type
_entity.pdbx_description
1 polymer ?
#
loop_
_entity_poly.entity_id
_entity_poly.type
_entity_poly.pdbx_seq_one_letter_code
_entity_poly.pdbx_strand_id
1 'polypeptide(L)'
;MNSQTAQTTTTANESAICDFLHQMIDAWNRGSGEYFVAPFSETADFIAFEGTHLKGRKEIAEFNQQAFDTVVKGTRLEGEVNFVHFLNSQLALMSGAVRVMLPGQPETSPSRNSMQLFVMMKRDRDWQIEGLLKPRKLTLERQFFLDEFDSLSEEAQRQLTDLVIDIKQASLQSRE
;
A
#
# COMPACT_ATOMS: atom_id res chain seq x y z
N MET A 1 -0.50 -26.98 31.54
CA MET A 1 -1.28 -27.31 30.31
C MET A 1 -1.64 -26.09 29.43
N ASN A 2 -1.10 -24.89 29.68
CA ASN A 2 -1.53 -23.66 28.93
C ASN A 2 -0.66 -23.23 27.75
N SER A 3 0.56 -23.75 27.58
CA SER A 3 1.47 -23.25 26.52
C SER A 3 1.13 -23.75 25.12
N GLN A 4 0.65 -24.97 24.97
CA GLN A 4 0.31 -25.54 23.65
C GLN A 4 -0.95 -24.90 23.05
N THR A 5 -1.95 -24.61 23.86
CA THR A 5 -3.21 -23.98 23.39
C THR A 5 -2.96 -22.53 22.96
N ALA A 6 -2.12 -21.80 23.66
CA ALA A 6 -1.76 -20.43 23.30
C ALA A 6 -0.98 -20.35 21.99
N GLN A 7 -0.02 -21.22 21.76
CA GLN A 7 0.74 -21.30 20.51
C GLN A 7 -0.14 -21.66 19.31
N THR A 8 -1.04 -22.64 19.46
CA THR A 8 -1.96 -23.04 18.39
C THR A 8 -2.92 -21.90 18.01
N THR A 9 -3.42 -21.14 18.98
CA THR A 9 -4.29 -19.99 18.75
C THR A 9 -3.56 -18.83 18.04
N THR A 10 -2.31 -18.58 18.40
CA THR A 10 -1.50 -17.55 17.75
C THR A 10 -1.24 -17.89 16.28
N THR A 11 -0.86 -19.13 15.99
CA THR A 11 -0.62 -19.60 14.61
C THR A 11 -1.89 -19.51 13.76
N ALA A 12 -3.06 -19.90 14.32
CA ALA A 12 -4.32 -19.79 13.60
C ALA A 12 -4.74 -18.33 13.31
N ASN A 13 -4.53 -17.43 14.27
CA ASN A 13 -4.77 -16.01 14.08
C ASN A 13 -3.82 -15.40 13.03
N GLU A 14 -2.56 -15.79 13.04
CA GLU A 14 -1.56 -15.33 12.08
C GLU A 14 -1.92 -15.77 10.65
N SER A 15 -2.28 -17.03 10.46
CA SER A 15 -2.76 -17.55 9.17
C SER A 15 -3.97 -16.78 8.67
N ALA A 16 -4.98 -16.56 9.52
CA ALA A 16 -6.18 -15.80 9.16
C ALA A 16 -5.86 -14.36 8.74
N ILE A 17 -4.87 -13.72 9.37
CA ILE A 17 -4.43 -12.36 8.99
C ILE A 17 -3.69 -12.39 7.66
N CYS A 18 -2.82 -13.37 7.43
CA CYS A 18 -2.09 -13.50 6.16
C CYS A 18 -3.03 -13.71 4.96
N ASP A 19 -4.15 -14.40 5.17
CA ASP A 19 -5.14 -14.66 4.12
C ASP A 19 -5.79 -13.38 3.58
N PHE A 20 -5.82 -12.29 4.34
CA PHE A 20 -6.35 -11.01 3.86
C PHE A 20 -5.54 -10.42 2.72
N LEU A 21 -4.21 -10.52 2.76
CA LEU A 21 -3.39 -10.06 1.63
C LEU A 21 -3.68 -10.87 0.37
N HIS A 22 -3.85 -12.18 0.49
CA HIS A 22 -4.20 -13.06 -0.64
C HIS A 22 -5.58 -12.71 -1.21
N GLN A 23 -6.58 -12.46 -0.35
CA GLN A 23 -7.90 -12.02 -0.79
C GLN A 23 -7.86 -10.70 -1.55
N MET A 24 -7.06 -9.73 -1.07
CA MET A 24 -6.90 -8.44 -1.75
C MET A 24 -6.17 -8.58 -3.09
N ILE A 25 -5.16 -9.45 -3.19
CA ILE A 25 -4.48 -9.78 -4.44
C ILE A 25 -5.46 -10.42 -5.43
N ASP A 26 -6.27 -11.37 -4.98
CA ASP A 26 -7.30 -11.99 -5.80
C ASP A 26 -8.35 -10.98 -6.28
N ALA A 27 -8.79 -10.08 -5.42
CA ALA A 27 -9.74 -9.03 -5.75
C ALA A 27 -9.19 -8.06 -6.80
N TRP A 28 -7.94 -7.65 -6.64
CA TRP A 28 -7.23 -6.85 -7.65
C TRP A 28 -7.19 -7.56 -9.00
N ASN A 29 -6.78 -8.83 -9.01
CA ASN A 29 -6.63 -9.61 -10.23
C ASN A 29 -7.96 -9.90 -10.93
N ARG A 30 -9.08 -9.78 -10.20
CA ARG A 30 -10.45 -9.84 -10.75
C ARG A 30 -11.00 -8.47 -11.14
N GLY A 31 -10.34 -7.38 -10.73
CA GLY A 31 -10.81 -6.02 -10.97
C GLY A 31 -12.09 -5.67 -10.21
N SER A 32 -12.27 -6.19 -8.98
CA SER A 32 -13.48 -6.00 -8.19
C SER A 32 -13.21 -5.18 -6.93
N GLY A 33 -13.72 -3.95 -6.91
CA GLY A 33 -13.66 -3.07 -5.74
C GLY A 33 -14.44 -3.62 -4.54
N GLU A 34 -15.60 -4.23 -4.78
CA GLU A 34 -16.41 -4.86 -3.74
C GLU A 34 -15.66 -6.02 -3.06
N TYR A 35 -15.02 -6.89 -3.87
CA TYR A 35 -14.23 -7.99 -3.34
C TYR A 35 -12.99 -7.52 -2.59
N PHE A 36 -12.40 -6.40 -3.06
CA PHE A 36 -11.23 -5.79 -2.45
C PHE A 36 -11.52 -5.30 -1.02
N VAL A 37 -12.70 -4.75 -0.77
CA VAL A 37 -13.06 -4.21 0.54
C VAL A 37 -13.76 -5.21 1.46
N ALA A 38 -14.04 -6.42 1.00
CA ALA A 38 -14.73 -7.42 1.82
C ALA A 38 -14.07 -7.67 3.19
N PRO A 39 -12.72 -7.71 3.33
CA PRO A 39 -12.06 -7.90 4.62
C PRO A 39 -11.97 -6.63 5.48
N PHE A 40 -12.37 -5.46 4.99
CA PHE A 40 -12.29 -4.21 5.75
C PHE A 40 -13.46 -4.07 6.74
N SER A 41 -13.23 -3.37 7.85
CA SER A 41 -14.31 -2.93 8.72
C SER A 41 -15.17 -1.86 8.03
N GLU A 42 -16.39 -1.66 8.52
CA GLU A 42 -17.31 -0.64 7.96
C GLU A 42 -16.76 0.79 8.05
N THR A 43 -15.88 1.03 9.03
CA THR A 43 -15.31 2.34 9.34
C THR A 43 -13.82 2.45 9.02
N ALA A 44 -13.28 1.49 8.28
CA ALA A 44 -11.85 1.41 8.00
C ALA A 44 -11.31 2.69 7.35
N ASP A 45 -10.06 2.98 7.67
CA ASP A 45 -9.29 4.05 7.03
C ASP A 45 -8.34 3.47 5.98
N PHE A 46 -8.32 4.09 4.81
CA PHE A 46 -7.44 3.68 3.71
C PHE A 46 -6.69 4.91 3.19
N ILE A 47 -5.37 4.84 3.24
CA ILE A 47 -4.51 5.87 2.67
C ILE A 47 -3.87 5.31 1.41
N ALA A 48 -4.32 5.81 0.25
CA ALA A 48 -3.79 5.44 -1.05
C ALA A 48 -2.35 5.93 -1.24
N PHE A 49 -1.67 5.39 -2.25
CA PHE A 49 -0.23 5.68 -2.44
C PHE A 49 0.06 7.15 -2.76
N GLU A 50 -0.89 7.87 -3.36
CA GLU A 50 -0.82 9.31 -3.63
C GLU A 50 -1.17 10.18 -2.42
N GLY A 51 -1.57 9.56 -1.29
CA GLY A 51 -1.91 10.24 -0.05
C GLY A 51 -3.40 10.52 0.13
N THR A 52 -4.26 10.12 -0.81
CA THR A 52 -5.72 10.25 -0.65
C THR A 52 -6.19 9.40 0.53
N HIS A 53 -6.90 10.02 1.47
CA HIS A 53 -7.53 9.36 2.60
C HIS A 53 -8.99 9.05 2.28
N LEU A 54 -9.35 7.79 2.35
CA LEU A 54 -10.70 7.27 2.12
C LEU A 54 -11.21 6.62 3.41
N LYS A 55 -12.50 6.78 3.68
CA LYS A 55 -13.11 6.29 4.91
C LYS A 55 -14.31 5.39 4.65
N GLY A 56 -14.24 4.21 5.23
CA GLY A 56 -15.28 3.21 5.16
C GLY A 56 -15.31 2.41 3.86
N ARG A 57 -15.93 1.24 3.92
CA ARG A 57 -15.96 0.28 2.80
C ARG A 57 -16.45 0.87 1.50
N LYS A 58 -17.50 1.69 1.55
CA LYS A 58 -18.13 2.21 0.33
C LYS A 58 -17.17 3.09 -0.46
N GLU A 59 -16.57 4.07 0.20
CA GLU A 59 -15.64 4.99 -0.44
C GLU A 59 -14.39 4.27 -0.96
N ILE A 60 -13.86 3.33 -0.18
CA ILE A 60 -12.71 2.50 -0.56
C ILE A 60 -13.07 1.62 -1.78
N ALA A 61 -14.27 1.02 -1.82
CA ALA A 61 -14.71 0.20 -2.93
C ALA A 61 -14.85 0.99 -4.23
N GLU A 62 -15.52 2.15 -4.17
CA GLU A 62 -15.73 3.03 -5.32
C GLU A 62 -14.40 3.52 -5.91
N PHE A 63 -13.49 3.96 -5.05
CA PHE A 63 -12.15 4.40 -5.45
C PHE A 63 -11.35 3.28 -6.15
N ASN A 64 -11.32 2.09 -5.55
CA ASN A 64 -10.57 0.97 -6.13
C ASN A 64 -11.26 0.46 -7.41
N GLN A 65 -12.60 0.45 -7.49
CA GLN A 65 -13.30 0.08 -8.73
C GLN A 65 -12.95 1.03 -9.87
N GLN A 66 -12.95 2.34 -9.62
CA GLN A 66 -12.52 3.31 -10.61
C GLN A 66 -11.08 3.07 -11.07
N ALA A 67 -10.18 2.75 -10.15
CA ALA A 67 -8.80 2.45 -10.49
C ALA A 67 -8.69 1.18 -11.36
N PHE A 68 -9.44 0.11 -11.04
CA PHE A 68 -9.48 -1.13 -11.81
C PHE A 68 -10.03 -0.94 -13.21
N ASP A 69 -10.99 -0.04 -13.37
CA ASP A 69 -11.59 0.25 -14.68
C ASP A 69 -10.70 1.15 -15.56
N THR A 70 -9.72 1.84 -14.96
CA THR A 70 -8.91 2.86 -15.63
C THR A 70 -7.40 2.61 -15.48
N VAL A 71 -6.77 3.21 -14.47
CA VAL A 71 -5.31 3.34 -14.34
C VAL A 71 -4.56 2.04 -14.11
N VAL A 72 -5.20 1.05 -13.50
CA VAL A 72 -4.61 -0.27 -13.25
C VAL A 72 -5.29 -1.40 -14.03
N LYS A 73 -6.08 -1.05 -15.04
CA LYS A 73 -6.80 -2.02 -15.88
C LYS A 73 -5.85 -3.00 -16.55
N GLY A 74 -6.15 -4.29 -16.40
CA GLY A 74 -5.36 -5.37 -17.02
C GLY A 74 -4.02 -5.65 -16.35
N THR A 75 -3.69 -4.94 -15.26
CA THR A 75 -2.52 -5.27 -14.45
C THR A 75 -2.79 -6.48 -13.56
N ARG A 76 -1.72 -7.13 -13.09
CA ARG A 76 -1.77 -8.16 -12.06
C ARG A 76 -1.05 -7.67 -10.81
N LEU A 77 -1.60 -8.01 -9.65
CA LEU A 77 -0.95 -7.82 -8.37
C LEU A 77 -0.37 -9.16 -7.91
N GLU A 78 0.86 -9.12 -7.42
CA GLU A 78 1.51 -10.21 -6.70
C GLU A 78 2.07 -9.66 -5.39
N GLY A 79 2.23 -10.52 -4.39
CA GLY A 79 2.80 -10.08 -3.12
C GLY A 79 2.89 -11.18 -2.10
N GLU A 80 3.55 -10.83 -1.00
CA GLU A 80 3.78 -11.72 0.12
C GLU A 80 3.71 -10.95 1.44
N VAL A 81 3.36 -11.64 2.52
CA VAL A 81 3.39 -11.07 3.86
C VAL A 81 4.82 -11.08 4.38
N ASN A 82 5.31 -9.92 4.83
CA ASN A 82 6.64 -9.80 5.43
C ASN A 82 6.62 -10.20 6.91
N PHE A 83 5.62 -9.72 7.65
CA PHE A 83 5.44 -10.06 9.06
C PHE A 83 4.02 -9.79 9.53
N VAL A 84 3.63 -10.47 10.60
CA VAL A 84 2.49 -10.16 11.46
C VAL A 84 3.01 -9.94 12.87
N HIS A 85 2.65 -8.82 13.48
CA HIS A 85 3.04 -8.46 14.84
C HIS A 85 1.80 -8.21 15.69
N PHE A 86 1.55 -9.08 16.67
CA PHE A 86 0.44 -8.94 17.61
C PHE A 86 0.81 -7.94 18.72
N LEU A 87 0.08 -6.85 18.79
CA LEU A 87 0.20 -5.86 19.88
C LEU A 87 -0.54 -6.35 21.14
N ASN A 88 -1.65 -7.05 20.92
CA ASN A 88 -2.41 -7.76 21.95
C ASN A 88 -3.33 -8.82 21.30
N SER A 89 -4.25 -9.40 22.06
CA SER A 89 -5.17 -10.44 21.55
C SER A 89 -6.20 -9.97 20.50
N GLN A 90 -6.37 -8.65 20.34
CA GLN A 90 -7.38 -8.03 19.48
C GLN A 90 -6.78 -7.08 18.43
N LEU A 91 -5.49 -6.77 18.51
CA LEU A 91 -4.83 -5.81 17.64
C LEU A 91 -3.52 -6.37 17.11
N ALA A 92 -3.34 -6.31 15.81
CA ALA A 92 -2.11 -6.71 15.14
C ALA A 92 -1.75 -5.73 14.02
N LEU A 93 -0.46 -5.68 13.69
CA LEU A 93 0.08 -5.07 12.50
C LEU A 93 0.49 -6.17 11.53
N MET A 94 0.16 -6.01 10.26
CA MET A 94 0.66 -6.84 9.17
C MET A 94 1.38 -5.96 8.16
N SER A 95 2.55 -6.38 7.72
CA SER A 95 3.23 -5.77 6.57
C SER A 95 3.24 -6.72 5.40
N GLY A 96 2.86 -6.22 4.23
CA GLY A 96 2.91 -6.93 2.96
C GLY A 96 3.75 -6.19 1.93
N ALA A 97 4.55 -6.93 1.16
CA ALA A 97 5.20 -6.43 -0.02
C ALA A 97 4.37 -6.83 -1.25
N VAL A 98 4.01 -5.86 -2.07
CA VAL A 98 3.26 -6.10 -3.29
C VAL A 98 3.93 -5.48 -4.50
N ARG A 99 3.70 -6.06 -5.67
CA ARG A 99 4.18 -5.56 -6.97
C ARG A 99 3.08 -5.63 -8.00
N VAL A 100 3.00 -4.57 -8.78
CA VAL A 100 2.06 -4.46 -9.90
C VAL A 100 2.76 -4.88 -11.18
N MET A 101 2.21 -5.90 -11.83
CA MET A 101 2.68 -6.42 -13.11
C MET A 101 1.88 -5.80 -14.25
N LEU A 102 2.54 -5.24 -15.25
CA LEU A 102 1.86 -4.72 -16.44
C LEU A 102 1.59 -5.83 -17.48
N PRO A 103 0.53 -5.67 -18.28
CA PRO A 103 0.28 -6.57 -19.39
C PRO A 103 1.47 -6.65 -20.34
N GLY A 104 1.92 -7.88 -20.66
CA GLY A 104 3.01 -8.12 -21.60
C GLY A 104 4.41 -7.80 -21.12
N GLN A 105 4.59 -7.40 -19.87
CA GLN A 105 5.89 -7.15 -19.25
C GLN A 105 6.17 -8.23 -18.19
N PRO A 106 7.12 -9.15 -18.42
CA PRO A 106 7.39 -10.24 -17.48
C PRO A 106 8.16 -9.80 -16.24
N GLU A 107 8.82 -8.62 -16.29
CA GLU A 107 9.60 -8.10 -15.17
C GLU A 107 8.96 -6.84 -14.58
N THR A 108 8.94 -6.79 -13.25
CA THR A 108 8.47 -5.62 -12.53
C THR A 108 9.57 -4.56 -12.47
N SER A 109 9.23 -3.34 -12.86
CA SER A 109 10.07 -2.20 -12.48
C SER A 109 10.06 -2.06 -10.94
N PRO A 110 11.21 -1.83 -10.28
CA PRO A 110 11.27 -1.55 -8.84
C PRO A 110 10.33 -0.41 -8.41
N SER A 111 10.00 0.50 -9.32
CA SER A 111 9.05 1.60 -9.10
C SER A 111 7.62 1.14 -8.82
N ARG A 112 7.27 -0.10 -9.10
CA ARG A 112 5.92 -0.65 -8.90
C ARG A 112 5.83 -1.59 -7.69
N ASN A 113 6.93 -1.74 -6.97
CA ASN A 113 6.94 -2.46 -5.71
C ASN A 113 6.53 -1.49 -4.60
N SER A 114 5.60 -1.88 -3.76
CA SER A 114 5.22 -1.10 -2.59
C SER A 114 5.12 -1.98 -1.36
N MET A 115 5.50 -1.40 -0.22
CA MET A 115 5.18 -1.99 1.07
C MET A 115 3.84 -1.43 1.54
N GLN A 116 3.04 -2.28 2.13
CA GLN A 116 1.75 -1.91 2.70
C GLN A 116 1.78 -2.24 4.18
N LEU A 117 1.18 -1.37 4.99
CA LEU A 117 0.99 -1.59 6.42
C LEU A 117 -0.50 -1.67 6.71
N PHE A 118 -0.89 -2.75 7.33
CA PHE A 118 -2.25 -3.03 7.73
C PHE A 118 -2.39 -2.95 9.25
N VAL A 119 -3.43 -2.30 9.71
CA VAL A 119 -3.89 -2.36 11.09
C VAL A 119 -5.03 -3.36 11.14
N MET A 120 -4.83 -4.45 11.85
CA MET A 120 -5.77 -5.55 11.97
C MET A 120 -6.44 -5.49 13.32
N MET A 121 -7.77 -5.51 13.35
CA MET A 121 -8.55 -5.54 14.59
C MET A 121 -9.45 -6.77 14.62
N LYS A 122 -9.47 -7.43 15.77
CA LYS A 122 -10.37 -8.56 16.02
C LYS A 122 -11.64 -8.05 16.70
N ARG A 123 -12.77 -8.21 16.02
CA ARG A 123 -14.10 -7.93 16.56
C ARG A 123 -14.84 -9.26 16.74
N ASP A 124 -15.30 -9.50 17.93
CA ASP A 124 -15.89 -10.79 18.34
C ASP A 124 -14.90 -11.96 18.12
N ARG A 125 -15.01 -12.69 17.03
CA ARG A 125 -14.12 -13.81 16.69
C ARG A 125 -13.33 -13.59 15.40
N ASP A 126 -13.69 -12.54 14.64
CA ASP A 126 -13.18 -12.34 13.30
C ASP A 126 -12.20 -11.17 13.23
N TRP A 127 -11.12 -11.38 12.51
CA TRP A 127 -10.19 -10.31 12.16
C TRP A 127 -10.74 -9.48 11.00
N GLN A 128 -10.50 -8.18 11.05
CA GLN A 128 -10.85 -7.23 10.00
C GLN A 128 -9.70 -6.24 9.79
N ILE A 129 -9.62 -5.69 8.59
CA ILE A 129 -8.71 -4.56 8.30
C ILE A 129 -9.38 -3.29 8.81
N GLU A 130 -8.81 -2.67 9.83
CA GLU A 130 -9.25 -1.38 10.36
C GLU A 130 -8.54 -0.21 9.66
N GLY A 131 -7.33 -0.46 9.18
CA GLY A 131 -6.58 0.54 8.43
C GLY A 131 -5.62 -0.08 7.43
N LEU A 132 -5.47 0.55 6.28
CA LEU A 132 -4.45 0.23 5.29
C LEU A 132 -3.73 1.49 4.85
N LEU A 133 -2.43 1.49 5.04
CA LEU A 133 -1.53 2.52 4.57
C LEU A 133 -0.68 1.97 3.42
N LYS A 134 -0.73 2.62 2.26
CA LYS A 134 0.14 2.39 1.12
C LYS A 134 1.18 3.51 1.06
N PRO A 135 2.31 3.42 1.76
CA PRO A 135 3.29 4.48 1.74
C PRO A 135 3.87 4.66 0.34
N ARG A 136 3.94 5.91 -0.09
CA ARG A 136 4.66 6.27 -1.30
C ARG A 136 6.14 5.95 -1.07
N LYS A 137 6.74 5.11 -1.91
CA LYS A 137 8.18 4.92 -1.87
C LYS A 137 8.86 6.20 -2.37
N LEU A 138 9.19 7.09 -1.46
CA LEU A 138 10.00 8.29 -1.73
C LEU A 138 11.35 7.97 -2.43
N THR A 139 11.86 6.76 -2.24
CA THR A 139 13.09 6.28 -2.88
C THR A 139 12.95 6.11 -4.39
N LEU A 140 11.76 5.84 -4.90
CA LEU A 140 11.53 5.57 -6.32
C LEU A 140 11.31 6.82 -7.13
N GLU A 141 10.62 7.79 -6.57
CA GLU A 141 10.54 9.11 -7.20
C GLU A 141 11.90 9.76 -7.27
N ARG A 142 12.72 9.57 -6.22
CA ARG A 142 14.09 10.08 -6.24
C ARG A 142 14.93 9.40 -7.33
N GLN A 143 14.84 8.08 -7.48
CA GLN A 143 15.61 7.35 -8.51
C GLN A 143 15.09 7.70 -9.91
N PHE A 144 13.77 7.70 -10.11
CA PHE A 144 13.16 8.13 -11.37
C PHE A 144 13.54 9.57 -11.71
N PHE A 145 13.47 10.48 -10.73
CA PHE A 145 13.88 11.87 -10.91
C PHE A 145 15.38 11.99 -11.24
N LEU A 146 16.24 11.19 -10.60
CA LEU A 146 17.68 11.18 -10.88
C LEU A 146 17.96 10.62 -12.27
N ASP A 147 17.32 9.52 -12.67
CA ASP A 147 17.49 8.91 -13.98
C ASP A 147 17.00 9.85 -15.10
N GLU A 148 15.86 10.53 -14.91
CA GLU A 148 15.36 11.56 -15.82
C GLU A 148 16.27 12.80 -15.82
N PHE A 149 16.72 13.24 -14.65
CA PHE A 149 17.63 14.37 -14.50
C PHE A 149 18.96 14.10 -15.20
N ASP A 150 19.54 12.91 -15.03
CA ASP A 150 20.79 12.50 -15.66
C ASP A 150 20.66 12.37 -17.19
N SER A 151 19.45 12.17 -17.70
CA SER A 151 19.16 12.12 -19.14
C SER A 151 19.08 13.52 -19.80
N LEU A 152 18.96 14.57 -19.00
CA LEU A 152 18.89 15.95 -19.48
C LEU A 152 20.26 16.49 -19.92
N SER A 153 20.24 17.52 -20.77
CA SER A 153 21.46 18.27 -21.07
C SER A 153 22.00 18.99 -19.84
N GLU A 154 23.31 19.23 -19.76
CA GLU A 154 23.96 19.97 -18.66
C GLU A 154 23.31 21.33 -18.37
N GLU A 155 22.86 22.02 -19.41
CA GLU A 155 22.15 23.29 -19.28
C GLU A 155 20.79 23.12 -18.62
N ALA A 156 20.00 22.10 -18.98
CA ALA A 156 18.71 21.81 -18.39
C ALA A 156 18.86 21.34 -16.93
N GLN A 157 19.88 20.55 -16.63
CA GLN A 157 20.19 20.13 -15.26
C GLN A 157 20.50 21.34 -14.37
N ARG A 158 21.28 22.31 -14.86
CA ARG A 158 21.61 23.54 -14.14
C ARG A 158 20.37 24.37 -13.87
N GLN A 159 19.54 24.62 -14.89
CA GLN A 159 18.29 25.39 -14.75
C GLN A 159 17.32 24.76 -13.74
N LEU A 160 17.17 23.44 -13.77
CA LEU A 160 16.33 22.74 -12.79
C LEU A 160 16.89 22.82 -11.37
N THR A 161 18.21 22.73 -11.21
CA THR A 161 18.87 22.85 -9.92
C THR A 161 18.63 24.23 -9.31
N ASP A 162 18.80 25.28 -10.10
CA ASP A 162 18.58 26.65 -9.67
C ASP A 162 17.12 26.89 -9.26
N LEU A 163 16.16 26.40 -10.06
CA LEU A 163 14.74 26.47 -9.74
C LEU A 163 14.38 25.77 -8.41
N VAL A 164 14.94 24.60 -8.16
CA VAL A 164 14.70 23.85 -6.90
C VAL A 164 15.28 24.63 -5.70
N ILE A 165 16.44 25.26 -5.85
CA ILE A 165 17.06 26.09 -4.81
C ILE A 165 16.18 27.29 -4.50
N ASP A 166 15.67 27.98 -5.51
CA ASP A 166 14.81 29.15 -5.36
C ASP A 166 13.48 28.80 -4.65
N ILE A 167 12.84 27.71 -5.06
CA ILE A 167 11.60 27.20 -4.41
C ILE A 167 11.87 26.87 -2.93
N LYS A 168 12.99 26.22 -2.64
CA LYS A 168 13.35 25.88 -1.26
C LYS A 168 13.59 27.11 -0.39
N GLN A 169 14.27 28.12 -0.92
CA GLN A 169 14.52 29.38 -0.22
C GLN A 169 13.20 30.14 0.05
N ALA A 170 12.32 30.25 -0.95
CA ALA A 170 11.01 30.87 -0.80
C ALA A 170 10.15 30.16 0.24
N SER A 171 10.19 28.82 0.28
CA SER A 171 9.45 28.02 1.25
C SER A 171 9.96 28.15 2.70
N LEU A 172 11.23 28.50 2.89
CA LEU A 172 11.80 28.76 4.22
C LEU A 172 11.42 30.18 4.72
N GLN A 173 11.36 31.16 3.83
CA GLN A 173 10.96 32.53 4.17
C GLN A 173 9.47 32.69 4.50
N SER A 174 8.62 31.80 4.00
CA SER A 174 7.18 31.81 4.29
C SER A 174 6.79 31.19 5.65
N ARG A 175 7.76 30.72 6.43
CA ARG A 175 7.55 30.10 7.76
C ARG A 175 7.99 30.98 8.92
N GLU A 176 8.50 32.20 8.66
CA GLU A 176 8.72 33.26 9.63
C GLU A 176 7.55 34.26 9.63
#